data_10a5eb3c2d3fbecaf0b4e7cf0e072823
#
_entry.id   10a5eb3c2d3fbecaf0b4e7cf0e072823
#
_cell.length_a   1.000
_cell.length_b   1.000
_cell.length_c   1.000
_cell.angle_alpha   90.00
_cell.angle_beta   90.00
_cell.angle_gamma   90.00
#
_symmetry.space_group_name_H-M   'P 1'
#
loop_
_entity.id
_entity.type
_entity.pdbx_description
1 polymer ?
#
loop_
_entity_poly.entity_id
_entity_poly.type
_entity_poly.pdbx_seq_one_letter_code
_entity_poly.pdbx_strand_id
1 'polypeptide(L)'
;LPGFIDREKGVIRSNPRKDWMGKPFATDLEERIHLPILIDNNVRLRAVGHEMSMRGQKPDSFAYFFVSRGVACPLMLKDDVVSGYTAGAGEIGHTVISVGKELKCVDDLGSEGAIFRNCQEAMLGGRLPELRERVQKDRILRMDQILEVQELGNPEVNSIIEQAIGYLGIALANVVNLINPGYVVADSCLFQSEKNRKQLLESAKSNFFGLNEEEVQIEFAPFEKFRGAKGAAYFLIREKFLNI
;
A
#
# COMPACT_ATOMS: atom_id res chain seq x y z
N LEU A 1 9.81 2.33 8.69
CA LEU A 1 9.66 3.74 8.33
C LEU A 1 9.02 3.85 6.95
N PRO A 2 8.21 4.88 6.64
CA PRO A 2 7.74 5.14 5.28
C PRO A 2 8.87 5.67 4.39
N GLY A 3 8.74 5.45 3.07
CA GLY A 3 9.68 5.94 2.07
C GLY A 3 10.78 4.96 1.68
N PHE A 4 11.74 5.45 0.93
CA PHE A 4 12.83 4.64 0.39
C PHE A 4 13.98 4.53 1.40
N ILE A 5 14.23 3.31 1.89
CA ILE A 5 15.18 3.01 2.98
C ILE A 5 16.38 2.24 2.44
N ASP A 6 17.58 2.76 2.65
CA ASP A 6 18.84 2.05 2.45
C ASP A 6 19.16 1.29 3.75
N ARG A 7 18.85 0.00 3.77
CA ARG A 7 19.03 -0.86 4.95
C ARG A 7 20.51 -1.00 5.35
N GLU A 8 21.38 -1.14 4.36
CA GLU A 8 22.83 -1.37 4.60
C GLU A 8 23.49 -0.16 5.25
N LYS A 9 23.09 1.04 4.80
CA LYS A 9 23.62 2.30 5.33
C LYS A 9 22.85 2.84 6.53
N GLY A 10 21.68 2.26 6.85
CA GLY A 10 20.83 2.74 7.93
C GLY A 10 20.24 4.14 7.69
N VAL A 11 20.07 4.55 6.42
CA VAL A 11 19.65 5.90 6.04
C VAL A 11 18.33 5.92 5.26
N ILE A 12 17.61 7.03 5.37
CA ILE A 12 16.40 7.30 4.59
C ILE A 12 16.80 8.06 3.33
N ARG A 13 16.60 7.47 2.14
CA ARG A 13 16.92 8.11 0.85
C ARG A 13 15.82 9.03 0.36
N SER A 14 14.55 8.63 0.54
CA SER A 14 13.38 9.44 0.16
C SER A 14 12.26 9.24 1.18
N ASN A 15 11.62 10.34 1.57
CA ASN A 15 10.53 10.34 2.53
C ASN A 15 9.67 11.60 2.31
N PRO A 16 8.35 11.57 2.55
CA PRO A 16 7.52 12.76 2.59
C PRO A 16 8.04 13.83 3.57
N ARG A 17 8.72 13.41 4.62
CA ARG A 17 9.44 14.31 5.54
C ARG A 17 10.86 14.54 5.04
N LYS A 18 11.05 15.62 4.30
CA LYS A 18 12.35 15.99 3.69
C LYS A 18 13.47 16.17 4.73
N ASP A 19 13.12 16.55 5.95
CA ASP A 19 14.04 16.72 7.08
C ASP A 19 14.68 15.41 7.58
N TRP A 20 14.14 14.26 7.16
CA TRP A 20 14.66 12.94 7.50
C TRP A 20 15.63 12.38 6.45
N MET A 21 15.63 12.96 5.26
CA MET A 21 16.44 12.45 4.14
C MET A 21 17.94 12.57 4.41
N GLY A 22 18.68 11.50 4.10
CA GLY A 22 20.14 11.44 4.22
C GLY A 22 20.66 11.34 5.66
N LYS A 23 19.79 11.32 6.69
CA LYS A 23 20.23 11.17 8.07
C LYS A 23 20.55 9.71 8.41
N PRO A 24 21.59 9.45 9.23
CA PRO A 24 21.95 8.11 9.69
C PRO A 24 21.03 7.63 10.80
N PHE A 25 19.77 7.36 10.45
CA PHE A 25 18.69 7.14 11.38
C PHE A 25 18.90 5.94 12.30
N ALA A 26 19.53 4.87 11.78
CA ALA A 26 19.86 3.69 12.58
C ALA A 26 20.92 4.04 13.63
N THR A 27 22.02 4.65 13.22
CA THR A 27 23.13 5.03 14.11
C THR A 27 22.68 6.02 15.19
N ASP A 28 21.93 7.07 14.81
CA ASP A 28 21.40 8.06 15.76
C ASP A 28 20.51 7.42 16.84
N LEU A 29 19.74 6.38 16.48
CA LEU A 29 18.92 5.64 17.45
C LEU A 29 19.76 4.69 18.30
N GLU A 30 20.75 3.98 17.73
CA GLU A 30 21.64 3.09 18.45
C GLU A 30 22.41 3.83 19.54
N GLU A 31 22.93 5.02 19.23
CA GLU A 31 23.62 5.87 20.21
C GLU A 31 22.72 6.31 21.37
N ARG A 32 21.42 6.49 21.11
CA ARG A 32 20.46 6.94 22.14
C ARG A 32 19.94 5.84 23.03
N ILE A 33 19.69 4.66 22.47
CA ILE A 33 19.04 3.57 23.21
C ILE A 33 19.99 2.42 23.56
N HIS A 34 21.24 2.45 23.04
CA HIS A 34 22.28 1.44 23.28
C HIS A 34 21.87 0.00 22.91
N LEU A 35 21.07 -0.13 21.84
CA LEU A 35 20.64 -1.41 21.28
C LEU A 35 20.85 -1.40 19.76
N PRO A 36 21.17 -2.55 19.13
CA PRO A 36 21.27 -2.65 17.67
C PRO A 36 19.95 -2.27 16.99
N ILE A 37 20.03 -1.42 15.97
CA ILE A 37 18.85 -0.95 15.23
C ILE A 37 18.88 -1.47 13.80
N LEU A 38 17.79 -2.08 13.38
CA LEU A 38 17.48 -2.36 11.98
C LEU A 38 16.36 -1.44 11.52
N ILE A 39 16.54 -0.84 10.35
CA ILE A 39 15.49 -0.04 9.72
C ILE A 39 15.09 -0.64 8.38
N ASP A 40 13.81 -0.64 8.06
CA ASP A 40 13.30 -1.01 6.74
C ASP A 40 12.02 -0.24 6.42
N ASN A 41 11.58 -0.36 5.16
CA ASN A 41 10.31 0.19 4.70
C ASN A 41 9.14 -0.50 5.41
N ASN A 42 8.18 0.27 5.87
CA ASN A 42 7.03 -0.24 6.63
C ASN A 42 6.13 -1.18 5.82
N VAL A 43 6.01 -1.01 4.49
CA VAL A 43 5.19 -1.89 3.64
C VAL A 43 5.90 -3.22 3.40
N ARG A 44 7.23 -3.21 3.22
CA ARG A 44 8.02 -4.44 3.15
C ARG A 44 7.87 -5.28 4.41
N LEU A 45 7.94 -4.63 5.58
CA LEU A 45 7.72 -5.31 6.86
C LEU A 45 6.27 -5.81 7.03
N ARG A 46 5.27 -5.16 6.41
CA ARG A 46 3.90 -5.71 6.37
C ARG A 46 3.83 -6.98 5.54
N ALA A 47 4.52 -7.04 4.40
CA ALA A 47 4.61 -8.26 3.58
C ALA A 47 5.25 -9.41 4.37
N VAL A 48 6.36 -9.16 5.07
CA VAL A 48 7.00 -10.14 5.98
C VAL A 48 6.03 -10.59 7.09
N GLY A 49 5.31 -9.66 7.71
CA GLY A 49 4.32 -9.98 8.75
C GLY A 49 3.14 -10.81 8.22
N HIS A 50 2.74 -10.60 6.97
CA HIS A 50 1.70 -11.39 6.33
C HIS A 50 2.22 -12.80 6.01
N GLU A 51 3.40 -12.92 5.42
CA GLU A 51 4.06 -14.20 5.14
C GLU A 51 4.10 -15.10 6.38
N MET A 52 4.55 -14.55 7.51
CA MET A 52 4.63 -15.29 8.77
C MET A 52 3.25 -15.74 9.29
N SER A 53 2.17 -15.07 8.91
CA SER A 53 0.80 -15.48 9.29
C SER A 53 0.27 -16.67 8.50
N MET A 54 0.85 -16.99 7.35
CA MET A 54 0.42 -18.08 6.45
C MET A 54 0.74 -19.50 6.94
N ARG A 55 1.47 -19.67 8.04
CA ARG A 55 1.72 -20.94 8.77
C ARG A 55 2.01 -22.17 7.87
N GLY A 56 2.98 -22.03 6.96
CA GLY A 56 3.44 -23.16 6.12
C GLY A 56 2.60 -23.44 4.86
N GLN A 57 1.55 -22.67 4.60
CA GLN A 57 0.78 -22.70 3.34
C GLN A 57 1.14 -21.51 2.44
N LYS A 58 2.36 -21.02 2.55
CA LYS A 58 2.81 -19.87 1.76
C LYS A 58 3.20 -20.28 0.36
N PRO A 59 2.86 -19.48 -0.66
CA PRO A 59 3.39 -19.66 -1.99
C PRO A 59 4.90 -19.31 -2.02
N ASP A 60 5.64 -19.90 -2.95
CA ASP A 60 7.07 -19.59 -3.16
C ASP A 60 7.31 -18.11 -3.51
N SER A 61 6.30 -17.46 -4.05
CA SER A 61 6.33 -16.04 -4.37
C SER A 61 4.94 -15.41 -4.28
N PHE A 62 4.87 -14.17 -3.81
CA PHE A 62 3.64 -13.37 -3.85
C PHE A 62 3.93 -11.88 -3.96
N ALA A 63 2.96 -11.14 -4.48
CA ALA A 63 2.94 -9.69 -4.50
C ALA A 63 2.07 -9.15 -3.36
N TYR A 64 2.58 -8.21 -2.57
CA TYR A 64 1.82 -7.57 -1.49
C TYR A 64 1.37 -6.17 -1.91
N PHE A 65 0.17 -6.07 -2.48
CA PHE A 65 -0.39 -4.82 -3.00
C PHE A 65 -1.03 -4.01 -1.86
N PHE A 66 -0.28 -3.05 -1.37
CA PHE A 66 -0.69 -2.21 -0.24
C PHE A 66 -1.13 -0.82 -0.69
N VAL A 67 -2.32 -0.42 -0.28
CA VAL A 67 -2.88 0.91 -0.55
C VAL A 67 -3.21 1.61 0.76
N SER A 68 -2.60 2.78 0.95
CA SER A 68 -2.87 3.70 2.04
C SER A 68 -2.60 5.13 1.54
N ARG A 69 -1.85 5.96 2.24
CA ARG A 69 -1.48 7.30 1.77
C ARG A 69 -0.71 7.30 0.46
N GLY A 70 -0.05 6.22 0.14
CA GLY A 70 0.57 5.88 -1.13
C GLY A 70 0.25 4.44 -1.49
N VAL A 71 0.74 3.97 -2.64
CA VAL A 71 0.56 2.62 -3.17
C VAL A 71 1.92 1.97 -3.31
N ALA A 72 2.10 0.80 -2.73
CA ALA A 72 3.33 0.02 -2.84
C ALA A 72 3.02 -1.46 -3.08
N CYS A 73 3.93 -2.16 -3.73
CA CYS A 73 3.77 -3.57 -4.01
C CYS A 73 5.10 -4.32 -3.82
N PRO A 74 5.60 -4.51 -2.57
CA PRO A 74 6.73 -5.37 -2.35
C PRO A 74 6.44 -6.78 -2.84
N LEU A 75 7.48 -7.41 -3.40
CA LEU A 75 7.45 -8.77 -3.90
C LEU A 75 8.18 -9.66 -2.92
N MET A 76 7.55 -10.74 -2.54
CA MET A 76 8.17 -11.83 -1.78
C MET A 76 8.57 -12.92 -2.75
N LEU A 77 9.83 -13.33 -2.71
CA LEU A 77 10.35 -14.44 -3.51
C LEU A 77 11.07 -15.41 -2.57
N LYS A 78 10.55 -16.64 -2.46
CA LYS A 78 10.94 -17.59 -1.44
C LYS A 78 10.73 -16.96 -0.05
N ASP A 79 11.74 -16.82 0.75
CA ASP A 79 11.61 -16.25 2.10
C ASP A 79 12.06 -14.78 2.19
N ASP A 80 12.35 -14.13 1.06
CA ASP A 80 12.90 -12.78 1.03
C ASP A 80 12.06 -11.76 0.27
N VAL A 81 12.12 -10.52 0.75
CA VAL A 81 11.58 -9.38 0.01
C VAL A 81 12.55 -8.97 -1.09
N VAL A 82 12.08 -8.96 -2.33
CA VAL A 82 12.86 -8.45 -3.47
C VAL A 82 13.19 -6.98 -3.23
N SER A 83 14.47 -6.71 -3.00
CA SER A 83 14.93 -5.35 -2.70
C SER A 83 15.20 -4.52 -3.95
N GLY A 84 15.58 -5.15 -5.06
CA GLY A 84 16.16 -4.44 -6.20
C GLY A 84 17.57 -3.93 -5.91
N TYR A 85 18.26 -3.38 -6.92
CA TYR A 85 19.64 -2.95 -6.81
C TYR A 85 19.90 -1.86 -5.76
N THR A 86 18.94 -0.95 -5.57
CA THR A 86 19.05 0.16 -4.62
C THR A 86 18.03 0.10 -3.49
N ALA A 87 17.44 -1.06 -3.24
CA ALA A 87 16.35 -1.28 -2.28
C ALA A 87 15.03 -0.51 -2.61
N GLY A 88 14.78 -0.21 -3.90
CA GLY A 88 13.61 0.52 -4.38
C GLY A 88 12.59 -0.34 -5.16
N ALA A 89 12.64 -1.67 -5.06
CA ALA A 89 11.66 -2.51 -5.73
C ALA A 89 10.28 -2.40 -5.07
N GLY A 90 9.23 -2.46 -5.89
CA GLY A 90 7.84 -2.45 -5.40
C GLY A 90 7.19 -1.07 -5.30
N GLU A 91 7.83 -0.01 -5.77
CA GLU A 91 7.32 1.37 -5.77
C GLU A 91 6.30 1.61 -6.90
N ILE A 92 5.24 0.78 -6.97
CA ILE A 92 4.20 0.82 -8.02
C ILE A 92 3.43 2.15 -8.01
N GLY A 93 3.32 2.80 -6.87
CA GLY A 93 2.65 4.08 -6.71
C GLY A 93 3.30 5.21 -7.52
N HIS A 94 4.60 5.09 -7.81
CA HIS A 94 5.35 6.04 -8.62
C HIS A 94 5.35 5.71 -10.11
N THR A 95 4.73 4.62 -10.54
CA THR A 95 4.49 4.38 -11.98
C THR A 95 3.42 5.31 -12.50
N VAL A 96 3.44 5.57 -13.80
CA VAL A 96 2.55 6.55 -14.41
C VAL A 96 1.45 5.90 -15.25
N ILE A 97 0.27 6.51 -15.22
CA ILE A 97 -0.89 6.16 -16.03
C ILE A 97 -1.28 7.38 -16.85
N SER A 98 -1.65 7.18 -18.10
CA SER A 98 -2.19 8.23 -18.96
C SER A 98 -3.65 8.51 -18.60
N VAL A 99 -3.96 9.76 -18.26
CA VAL A 99 -5.31 10.24 -17.97
C VAL A 99 -5.62 11.37 -18.94
N GLY A 100 -6.36 11.04 -19.99
CA GLY A 100 -6.56 11.96 -21.12
C GLY A 100 -5.23 12.27 -21.79
N LYS A 101 -4.77 13.52 -21.70
CA LYS A 101 -3.48 13.98 -22.26
C LYS A 101 -2.36 14.11 -21.24
N GLU A 102 -2.64 13.80 -19.96
CA GLU A 102 -1.69 13.95 -18.86
C GLU A 102 -1.17 12.59 -18.40
N LEU A 103 0.09 12.59 -17.92
CA LEU A 103 0.66 11.46 -17.21
C LEU A 103 0.59 11.75 -15.71
N LYS A 104 0.02 10.83 -14.94
CA LYS A 104 -0.13 10.94 -13.49
C LYS A 104 0.39 9.70 -12.79
N CYS A 105 1.00 9.87 -11.63
CA CYS A 105 1.42 8.75 -10.81
C CYS A 105 0.19 7.99 -10.26
N VAL A 106 0.33 6.68 -10.06
CA VAL A 106 -0.70 5.85 -9.41
C VAL A 106 -1.06 6.40 -8.03
N ASP A 107 -0.08 6.90 -7.27
CA ASP A 107 -0.30 7.55 -5.97
C ASP A 107 -1.26 8.75 -6.06
N ASP A 108 -1.16 9.53 -7.13
CA ASP A 108 -2.01 10.71 -7.32
C ASP A 108 -3.43 10.36 -7.77
N LEU A 109 -3.64 9.14 -8.25
CA LEU A 109 -4.91 8.69 -8.81
C LEU A 109 -5.68 7.76 -7.86
N GLY A 110 -4.98 6.78 -7.25
CA GLY A 110 -5.61 5.65 -6.55
C GLY A 110 -5.35 5.57 -5.05
N SER A 111 -4.41 6.35 -4.50
CA SER A 111 -4.12 6.27 -3.07
C SER A 111 -5.24 6.85 -2.19
N GLU A 112 -5.26 6.47 -0.91
CA GLU A 112 -6.10 7.16 0.08
C GLU A 112 -5.83 8.68 0.08
N GLY A 113 -4.57 9.09 -0.14
CA GLY A 113 -4.20 10.50 -0.28
C GLY A 113 -4.90 11.19 -1.44
N ALA A 114 -5.05 10.51 -2.58
CA ALA A 114 -5.81 11.00 -3.73
C ALA A 114 -7.31 11.12 -3.40
N ILE A 115 -7.87 10.10 -2.76
CA ILE A 115 -9.28 10.11 -2.32
C ILE A 115 -9.54 11.26 -1.35
N PHE A 116 -8.65 11.48 -0.37
CA PHE A 116 -8.76 12.62 0.55
C PHE A 116 -8.76 13.96 -0.18
N ARG A 117 -7.84 14.19 -1.12
CA ARG A 117 -7.79 15.43 -1.90
C ARG A 117 -9.08 15.65 -2.68
N ASN A 118 -9.56 14.63 -3.38
CA ASN A 118 -10.79 14.73 -4.19
C ASN A 118 -12.03 14.99 -3.31
N CYS A 119 -12.13 14.35 -2.14
CA CYS A 119 -13.19 14.63 -1.17
C CYS A 119 -13.08 16.06 -0.60
N GLN A 120 -11.88 16.56 -0.32
CA GLN A 120 -11.69 17.92 0.15
C GLN A 120 -12.11 18.95 -0.91
N GLU A 121 -11.73 18.74 -2.16
CA GLU A 121 -12.15 19.58 -3.28
C GLU A 121 -13.68 19.57 -3.46
N ALA A 122 -14.31 18.39 -3.36
CA ALA A 122 -15.75 18.27 -3.43
C ALA A 122 -16.46 18.96 -2.26
N MET A 123 -15.91 18.87 -1.03
CA MET A 123 -16.42 19.61 0.13
C MET A 123 -16.31 21.14 -0.04
N LEU A 124 -15.19 21.62 -0.56
CA LEU A 124 -14.98 23.05 -0.84
C LEU A 124 -15.94 23.54 -1.92
N GLY A 125 -16.24 22.69 -2.91
CA GLY A 125 -17.23 22.95 -3.95
C GLY A 125 -18.70 22.77 -3.51
N GLY A 126 -18.95 22.47 -2.23
CA GLY A 126 -20.32 22.30 -1.68
C GLY A 126 -21.01 20.98 -2.09
N ARG A 127 -20.31 20.06 -2.73
CA ARG A 127 -20.85 18.78 -3.23
C ARG A 127 -20.92 17.67 -2.17
N LEU A 128 -20.24 17.81 -1.03
CA LEU A 128 -20.20 16.85 0.08
C LEU A 128 -20.52 17.51 1.42
N PRO A 129 -21.75 18.00 1.63
CA PRO A 129 -22.17 18.66 2.89
C PRO A 129 -22.05 17.72 4.09
N GLU A 130 -22.39 16.43 3.94
CA GLU A 130 -22.36 15.43 5.02
C GLU A 130 -20.95 15.20 5.56
N LEU A 131 -19.94 15.10 4.68
CA LEU A 131 -18.54 15.01 5.11
C LEU A 131 -18.05 16.33 5.74
N ARG A 132 -18.51 17.46 5.23
CA ARG A 132 -18.16 18.76 5.78
C ARG A 132 -18.64 18.93 7.21
N GLU A 133 -19.86 18.50 7.53
CA GLU A 133 -20.40 18.51 8.89
C GLU A 133 -19.59 17.61 9.83
N ARG A 134 -19.22 16.40 9.39
CA ARG A 134 -18.37 15.47 10.16
C ARG A 134 -17.00 16.07 10.44
N VAL A 135 -16.36 16.66 9.42
CA VAL A 135 -15.05 17.32 9.58
C VAL A 135 -15.12 18.53 10.51
N GLN A 136 -16.21 19.32 10.47
CA GLN A 136 -16.40 20.44 11.42
C GLN A 136 -16.44 19.97 12.87
N LYS A 137 -17.10 18.81 13.12
CA LYS A 137 -17.20 18.20 14.46
C LYS A 137 -15.85 17.63 14.92
N ASP A 138 -15.20 16.83 14.06
CA ASP A 138 -14.00 16.05 14.43
C ASP A 138 -12.70 16.79 14.15
N ARG A 139 -12.73 17.92 13.43
CA ARG A 139 -11.59 18.73 12.98
C ARG A 139 -10.60 18.00 12.07
N ILE A 140 -10.93 16.81 11.61
CA ILE A 140 -10.10 16.00 10.72
C ILE A 140 -10.99 15.13 9.83
N LEU A 141 -10.60 14.96 8.57
CA LEU A 141 -11.20 14.00 7.66
C LEU A 141 -10.47 12.66 7.80
N ARG A 142 -11.22 11.57 8.03
CA ARG A 142 -10.70 10.21 8.14
C ARG A 142 -11.31 9.31 7.08
N MET A 143 -10.60 8.23 6.73
CA MET A 143 -11.07 7.28 5.71
C MET A 143 -12.32 6.52 6.15
N ASP A 144 -12.44 6.18 7.44
CA ASP A 144 -13.66 5.56 7.97
C ASP A 144 -14.91 6.41 7.74
N GLN A 145 -14.82 7.74 7.89
CA GLN A 145 -15.93 8.66 7.61
C GLN A 145 -16.30 8.69 6.11
N ILE A 146 -15.31 8.62 5.22
CA ILE A 146 -15.53 8.59 3.77
C ILE A 146 -16.22 7.27 3.39
N LEU A 147 -15.73 6.14 3.92
CA LEU A 147 -16.32 4.83 3.67
C LEU A 147 -17.73 4.70 4.21
N GLU A 148 -18.02 5.25 5.39
CA GLU A 148 -19.40 5.31 5.91
C GLU A 148 -20.35 6.09 4.97
N VAL A 149 -19.89 7.24 4.43
CA VAL A 149 -20.68 8.02 3.47
C VAL A 149 -20.80 7.30 2.12
N GLN A 150 -19.79 6.51 1.73
CA GLN A 150 -19.89 5.60 0.59
C GLN A 150 -20.97 4.54 0.80
N GLU A 151 -21.01 3.90 1.98
CA GLU A 151 -21.99 2.87 2.33
C GLU A 151 -23.43 3.43 2.37
N LEU A 152 -23.60 4.70 2.77
CA LEU A 152 -24.87 5.41 2.70
C LEU A 152 -25.32 5.73 1.26
N GLY A 153 -24.50 5.41 0.27
CA GLY A 153 -24.83 5.53 -1.16
C GLY A 153 -24.61 6.91 -1.75
N ASN A 154 -23.83 7.80 -1.09
CA ASN A 154 -23.56 9.13 -1.64
C ASN A 154 -22.89 9.04 -3.03
N PRO A 155 -23.50 9.62 -4.08
CA PRO A 155 -23.02 9.44 -5.46
C PRO A 155 -21.67 10.06 -5.73
N GLU A 156 -21.34 11.20 -5.10
CA GLU A 156 -20.08 11.89 -5.29
C GLU A 156 -18.93 11.07 -4.67
N VAL A 157 -19.11 10.57 -3.43
CA VAL A 157 -18.10 9.71 -2.78
C VAL A 157 -17.93 8.40 -3.53
N ASN A 158 -19.03 7.80 -4.00
CA ASN A 158 -18.98 6.60 -4.84
C ASN A 158 -18.14 6.86 -6.09
N SER A 159 -18.39 7.94 -6.81
CA SER A 159 -17.64 8.30 -8.02
C SER A 159 -16.16 8.49 -7.75
N ILE A 160 -15.78 9.17 -6.66
CA ILE A 160 -14.38 9.39 -6.26
C ILE A 160 -13.68 8.06 -5.98
N ILE A 161 -14.30 7.18 -5.19
CA ILE A 161 -13.72 5.88 -4.82
C ILE A 161 -13.66 4.95 -6.03
N GLU A 162 -14.71 4.91 -6.85
CA GLU A 162 -14.77 4.08 -8.06
C GLU A 162 -13.67 4.44 -9.07
N GLN A 163 -13.42 5.72 -9.26
CA GLN A 163 -12.30 6.15 -10.12
C GLN A 163 -10.94 5.72 -9.54
N ALA A 164 -10.73 5.93 -8.24
CA ALA A 164 -9.49 5.54 -7.57
C ALA A 164 -9.25 4.03 -7.69
N ILE A 165 -10.26 3.22 -7.43
CA ILE A 165 -10.18 1.75 -7.53
C ILE A 165 -9.94 1.30 -8.99
N GLY A 166 -10.52 1.98 -9.97
CA GLY A 166 -10.24 1.72 -11.38
C GLY A 166 -8.76 1.85 -11.71
N TYR A 167 -8.10 2.93 -11.26
CA TYR A 167 -6.65 3.10 -11.43
C TYR A 167 -5.82 2.09 -10.63
N LEU A 168 -6.26 1.72 -9.43
CA LEU A 168 -5.63 0.67 -8.65
C LEU A 168 -5.71 -0.69 -9.35
N GLY A 169 -6.83 -0.99 -10.01
CA GLY A 169 -6.98 -2.21 -10.83
C GLY A 169 -6.00 -2.25 -12.00
N ILE A 170 -5.81 -1.13 -12.70
CA ILE A 170 -4.79 -1.02 -13.76
C ILE A 170 -3.38 -1.24 -13.19
N ALA A 171 -3.06 -0.61 -12.05
CA ALA A 171 -1.77 -0.77 -11.40
C ALA A 171 -1.53 -2.22 -10.96
N LEU A 172 -2.54 -2.88 -10.41
CA LEU A 172 -2.48 -4.29 -10.04
C LEU A 172 -2.28 -5.19 -11.26
N ALA A 173 -2.99 -4.92 -12.37
CA ALA A 173 -2.80 -5.65 -13.62
C ALA A 173 -1.38 -5.49 -14.17
N ASN A 174 -0.80 -4.29 -14.08
CA ASN A 174 0.58 -4.07 -14.50
C ASN A 174 1.56 -4.91 -13.66
N VAL A 175 1.35 -5.03 -12.34
CA VAL A 175 2.15 -5.93 -11.49
C VAL A 175 1.99 -7.38 -11.93
N VAL A 176 0.75 -7.84 -12.12
CA VAL A 176 0.47 -9.22 -12.53
C VAL A 176 1.09 -9.53 -13.90
N ASN A 177 0.91 -8.65 -14.89
CA ASN A 177 1.46 -8.85 -16.23
C ASN A 177 2.99 -8.80 -16.29
N LEU A 178 3.63 -8.01 -15.40
CA LEU A 178 5.08 -7.84 -15.39
C LEU A 178 5.81 -8.94 -14.60
N ILE A 179 5.23 -9.33 -13.48
CA ILE A 179 5.89 -10.21 -12.49
C ILE A 179 5.36 -11.65 -12.58
N ASN A 180 4.11 -11.80 -13.03
CA ASN A 180 3.38 -13.07 -13.07
C ASN A 180 3.37 -13.81 -11.72
N PRO A 181 2.96 -13.16 -10.61
CA PRO A 181 2.86 -13.80 -9.32
C PRO A 181 1.64 -14.72 -9.31
N GLY A 182 1.78 -15.97 -8.87
CA GLY A 182 0.64 -16.87 -8.68
C GLY A 182 -0.29 -16.44 -7.53
N TYR A 183 0.18 -15.53 -6.66
CA TYR A 183 -0.55 -15.07 -5.48
C TYR A 183 -0.35 -13.58 -5.24
N VAL A 184 -1.43 -12.87 -4.95
CA VAL A 184 -1.43 -11.46 -4.60
C VAL A 184 -2.20 -11.24 -3.31
N VAL A 185 -1.62 -10.49 -2.39
CA VAL A 185 -2.29 -10.01 -1.18
C VAL A 185 -2.64 -8.55 -1.35
N ALA A 186 -3.91 -8.19 -1.36
CA ALA A 186 -4.39 -6.81 -1.41
C ALA A 186 -4.76 -6.32 0.00
N ASP A 187 -4.03 -5.33 0.52
CA ASP A 187 -4.19 -4.79 1.89
C ASP A 187 -4.51 -3.29 1.85
N SER A 188 -5.74 -2.95 2.23
CA SER A 188 -6.22 -1.57 2.39
C SER A 188 -7.50 -1.54 3.21
N CYS A 189 -7.78 -0.43 3.86
CA CYS A 189 -9.11 -0.20 4.45
C CYS A 189 -10.21 -0.08 3.38
N LEU A 190 -9.87 0.36 2.16
CA LEU A 190 -10.78 0.41 1.02
C LEU A 190 -11.37 -0.96 0.68
N PHE A 191 -10.59 -2.02 0.88
CA PHE A 191 -10.96 -3.39 0.54
C PHE A 191 -11.72 -4.12 1.66
N GLN A 192 -12.12 -3.43 2.73
CA GLN A 192 -13.07 -3.98 3.69
C GLN A 192 -14.51 -3.99 3.11
N SER A 193 -14.81 -3.12 2.15
CA SER A 193 -16.06 -3.12 1.38
C SER A 193 -16.02 -4.20 0.29
N GLU A 194 -17.05 -5.05 0.24
CA GLU A 194 -17.20 -6.07 -0.81
C GLU A 194 -17.37 -5.43 -2.19
N LYS A 195 -18.12 -4.33 -2.30
CA LYS A 195 -18.27 -3.55 -3.52
C LYS A 195 -16.91 -3.13 -4.08
N ASN A 196 -16.04 -2.58 -3.22
CA ASN A 196 -14.74 -2.10 -3.62
C ASN A 196 -13.80 -3.25 -4.04
N ARG A 197 -13.86 -4.40 -3.35
CA ARG A 197 -13.12 -5.61 -3.74
C ARG A 197 -13.53 -6.10 -5.13
N LYS A 198 -14.84 -6.22 -5.36
CA LYS A 198 -15.38 -6.66 -6.65
C LYS A 198 -14.91 -5.74 -7.78
N GLN A 199 -14.99 -4.44 -7.59
CA GLN A 199 -14.58 -3.46 -8.59
C GLN A 199 -13.07 -3.52 -8.87
N LEU A 200 -12.21 -3.69 -7.83
CA LEU A 200 -10.78 -3.88 -8.02
C LEU A 200 -10.49 -5.11 -8.89
N LEU A 201 -11.14 -6.24 -8.57
CA LEU A 201 -10.98 -7.49 -9.33
C LEU A 201 -11.44 -7.33 -10.77
N GLU A 202 -12.59 -6.72 -11.02
CA GLU A 202 -13.12 -6.48 -12.37
C GLU A 202 -12.15 -5.60 -13.18
N SER A 203 -11.68 -4.50 -12.58
CA SER A 203 -10.73 -3.61 -13.24
C SER A 203 -9.36 -4.28 -13.49
N ALA A 204 -8.86 -5.08 -12.56
CA ALA A 204 -7.59 -5.77 -12.74
C ALA A 204 -7.69 -6.87 -13.81
N LYS A 205 -8.68 -7.76 -13.68
CA LYS A 205 -8.87 -8.91 -14.57
C LYS A 205 -9.12 -8.52 -16.03
N SER A 206 -9.85 -7.42 -16.26
CA SER A 206 -10.07 -6.90 -17.62
C SER A 206 -8.79 -6.43 -18.32
N ASN A 207 -7.70 -6.27 -17.59
CA ASN A 207 -6.38 -5.84 -18.08
C ASN A 207 -5.30 -6.93 -17.95
N PHE A 208 -5.63 -8.16 -17.55
CA PHE A 208 -4.70 -9.28 -17.57
C PHE A 208 -4.43 -9.74 -19.01
N PHE A 209 -3.18 -10.09 -19.28
CA PHE A 209 -2.79 -10.59 -20.59
C PHE A 209 -2.56 -12.10 -20.53
N GLY A 210 -3.45 -12.86 -21.22
CA GLY A 210 -3.29 -14.30 -21.43
C GLY A 210 -3.42 -15.16 -20.16
N LEU A 211 -3.87 -14.60 -19.05
CA LEU A 211 -4.07 -15.32 -17.80
C LEU A 211 -5.55 -15.68 -17.61
N ASN A 212 -5.80 -16.91 -17.19
CA ASN A 212 -7.11 -17.32 -16.71
C ASN A 212 -7.32 -16.86 -15.27
N GLU A 213 -8.58 -16.71 -14.86
CA GLU A 213 -8.94 -16.23 -13.52
C GLU A 213 -8.38 -17.09 -12.37
N GLU A 214 -8.10 -18.36 -12.62
CA GLU A 214 -7.60 -19.32 -11.66
C GLU A 214 -6.07 -19.30 -11.51
N GLU A 215 -5.35 -18.66 -12.45
CA GLU A 215 -3.89 -18.65 -12.47
C GLU A 215 -3.28 -17.61 -11.54
N VAL A 216 -4.07 -16.62 -11.10
CA VAL A 216 -3.65 -15.60 -10.13
C VAL A 216 -4.66 -15.53 -9.00
N GLN A 217 -4.29 -16.05 -7.85
CA GLN A 217 -5.12 -15.95 -6.65
C GLN A 217 -4.92 -14.57 -5.99
N ILE A 218 -6.01 -13.82 -5.80
CA ILE A 218 -5.99 -12.53 -5.11
C ILE A 218 -6.72 -12.66 -3.78
N GLU A 219 -5.97 -12.53 -2.68
CA GLU A 219 -6.51 -12.50 -1.32
C GLU A 219 -6.62 -11.07 -0.82
N PHE A 220 -7.74 -10.75 -0.16
CA PHE A 220 -7.92 -9.48 0.55
C PHE A 220 -7.56 -9.66 2.01
N ALA A 221 -6.48 -9.00 2.43
CA ALA A 221 -6.02 -9.08 3.80
C ALA A 221 -7.04 -8.44 4.77
N PRO A 222 -7.37 -9.09 5.89
CA PRO A 222 -8.18 -8.46 6.92
C PRO A 222 -7.46 -7.25 7.49
N PHE A 223 -8.21 -6.24 7.94
CA PHE A 223 -7.59 -5.08 8.57
C PHE A 223 -6.82 -5.49 9.83
N GLU A 224 -5.53 -5.16 9.86
CA GLU A 224 -4.66 -5.42 11.03
C GLU A 224 -3.75 -4.21 11.30
N LYS A 225 -4.06 -3.48 12.39
CA LYS A 225 -3.36 -2.25 12.78
C LYS A 225 -1.86 -2.45 13.00
N PHE A 226 -1.48 -3.57 13.59
CA PHE A 226 -0.09 -3.83 14.01
C PHE A 226 0.68 -4.78 13.09
N ARG A 227 0.17 -5.08 11.88
CA ARG A 227 0.85 -5.99 10.93
C ARG A 227 2.29 -5.58 10.64
N GLY A 228 2.55 -4.29 10.39
CA GLY A 228 3.90 -3.78 10.16
C GLY A 228 4.82 -3.94 11.39
N ALA A 229 4.31 -3.74 12.60
CA ALA A 229 5.09 -3.93 13.83
C ALA A 229 5.40 -5.43 14.07
N LYS A 230 4.44 -6.31 13.83
CA LYS A 230 4.68 -7.76 13.87
C LYS A 230 5.72 -8.18 12.83
N GLY A 231 5.60 -7.67 11.59
CA GLY A 231 6.58 -7.93 10.55
C GLY A 231 7.98 -7.45 10.91
N ALA A 232 8.11 -6.29 11.57
CA ALA A 232 9.39 -5.80 12.06
C ALA A 232 10.00 -6.74 13.13
N ALA A 233 9.18 -7.24 14.06
CA ALA A 233 9.62 -8.19 15.06
C ALA A 233 10.06 -9.52 14.43
N TYR A 234 9.30 -10.07 13.50
CA TYR A 234 9.68 -11.30 12.78
C TYR A 234 10.95 -11.11 11.95
N PHE A 235 11.04 -9.97 11.26
CA PHE A 235 12.23 -9.65 10.49
C PHE A 235 13.48 -9.62 11.37
N LEU A 236 13.40 -8.96 12.55
CA LEU A 236 14.50 -8.94 13.52
C LEU A 236 14.88 -10.36 14.01
N ILE A 237 13.88 -11.18 14.35
CA ILE A 237 14.11 -12.55 14.79
C ILE A 237 14.81 -13.36 13.71
N ARG A 238 14.37 -13.27 12.46
CA ARG A 238 14.97 -13.96 11.33
C ARG A 238 16.42 -13.55 11.12
N GLU A 239 16.69 -12.26 11.05
CA GLU A 239 18.03 -11.70 10.77
C GLU A 239 19.05 -11.93 11.89
N LYS A 240 18.59 -11.99 13.14
CA LYS A 240 19.50 -12.00 14.29
C LYS A 240 19.56 -13.33 15.06
N PHE A 241 18.54 -14.15 14.97
CA PHE A 241 18.43 -15.36 15.81
C PHE A 241 18.30 -16.65 15.01
N LEU A 242 17.74 -16.61 13.80
CA LEU A 242 17.52 -17.81 13.02
C LEU A 242 18.56 -18.04 11.93
N ASN A 243 19.32 -17.03 11.53
CA ASN A 243 20.32 -17.09 10.44
C ASN A 243 19.78 -17.75 9.15
N ILE A 244 18.49 -17.51 8.83
CA ILE A 244 17.80 -18.09 7.68
C ILE A 244 17.66 -17.00 6.60
#